data_6843a269952d78e7f75ae59cca23b950
#
_entry.id   6843a269952d78e7f75ae59cca23b950
#
_cell.length_a   1.000
_cell.length_b   1.000
_cell.length_c   1.000
_cell.angle_alpha   90.00
_cell.angle_beta   90.00
_cell.angle_gamma   90.00
#
_symmetry.space_group_name_H-M   'P 1'
#
loop_
_entity.id
_entity.type
_entity.pdbx_description
1 polymer ?
#
loop_
_entity_poly.entity_id
_entity_poly.type
_entity_poly.pdbx_seq_one_letter_code
_entity_poly.pdbx_strand_id
1 'polypeptide(L)'
;MGAEVLISSEMKARIIDKVVRVLHLNHSHPEKRRMLESKERLNFACPYCGDSTDSARKKRGNLYWKNLQFHCYNCSAHESLDTFLKDHNLNFEGEDRIDVINFIKENRKNFSLGENLEFHLFEKANKLSLSFDEVALGFNVYPINSLTYRAYPYLKSRLLHHKTEKFGYDPRRKELYVFNLTSSNKIIGFQVRALDNNGGPKYKTWNIERIYDRLKKPLNVNEEELDSLNKISMIFGILTTDLSRQFTVFEGPIDSFFMSNTIGLTGVKKQILDFDDIPTVRYFFDNDIEGKSKMIQKLKRGNTVFMWDKFLKDFRIPSKKVKDLNDLVKYEYKHRTGCLNALDKYFTNNHLDIIFI
;
A
#
# COMPACT_ATOMS: atom_id res chain seq x y z
N MET A 1 -0.31 13.50 25.41
CA MET A 1 1.04 13.02 25.10
C MET A 1 1.10 11.56 25.55
N GLY A 2 0.82 10.63 24.65
CA GLY A 2 1.08 9.21 24.87
C GLY A 2 2.61 9.02 24.90
N ALA A 3 3.17 8.52 26.01
CA ALA A 3 4.60 8.24 26.09
C ALA A 3 4.94 7.22 24.99
N GLU A 4 5.88 7.57 24.11
CA GLU A 4 6.45 6.63 23.15
C GLU A 4 7.02 5.44 23.94
N VAL A 5 6.43 4.25 23.78
CA VAL A 5 6.92 3.05 24.47
C VAL A 5 8.25 2.68 23.82
N LEU A 6 9.33 3.12 24.46
CA LEU A 6 10.67 2.80 23.99
C LEU A 6 10.98 1.33 24.27
N ILE A 7 11.44 0.62 23.26
CA ILE A 7 11.93 -0.75 23.42
C ILE A 7 13.08 -0.80 24.44
N SER A 8 12.98 -1.70 25.41
CA SER A 8 14.03 -1.87 26.44
C SER A 8 15.35 -2.37 25.85
N SER A 9 16.47 -2.01 26.46
CA SER A 9 17.79 -2.48 26.04
C SER A 9 17.90 -4.01 26.08
N GLU A 10 17.23 -4.63 27.05
CA GLU A 10 17.19 -6.07 27.20
C GLU A 10 16.41 -6.75 26.05
N MET A 11 15.24 -6.23 25.69
CA MET A 11 14.48 -6.72 24.54
C MET A 11 15.24 -6.53 23.24
N LYS A 12 15.93 -5.40 23.04
CA LYS A 12 16.81 -5.20 21.88
C LYS A 12 17.89 -6.26 21.78
N ALA A 13 18.57 -6.56 22.90
CA ALA A 13 19.61 -7.58 22.93
C ALA A 13 19.10 -8.97 22.51
N ARG A 14 17.91 -9.36 23.01
CA ARG A 14 17.26 -10.62 22.63
C ARG A 14 16.88 -10.65 21.15
N ILE A 15 16.36 -9.56 20.61
CA ILE A 15 16.02 -9.46 19.18
C ILE A 15 17.29 -9.53 18.33
N ILE A 16 18.35 -8.83 18.71
CA ILE A 16 19.65 -8.86 18.02
C ILE A 16 20.18 -10.28 17.98
N ASP A 17 20.16 -11.04 19.08
CA ASP A 17 20.60 -12.44 19.09
C ASP A 17 19.83 -13.30 18.07
N LYS A 18 18.51 -13.17 18.00
CA LYS A 18 17.69 -13.89 17.01
C LYS A 18 18.04 -13.48 15.58
N VAL A 19 18.21 -12.18 15.30
CA VAL A 19 18.62 -11.70 13.98
C VAL A 19 20.02 -12.20 13.58
N VAL A 20 20.96 -12.23 14.54
CA VAL A 20 22.28 -12.85 14.30
C VAL A 20 22.15 -14.29 13.80
N ARG A 21 21.31 -15.10 14.46
CA ARG A 21 21.07 -16.48 14.04
C ARG A 21 20.46 -16.56 12.65
N VAL A 22 19.47 -15.71 12.32
CA VAL A 22 18.89 -15.62 10.97
C VAL A 22 19.99 -15.35 9.94
N LEU A 23 20.88 -14.37 10.20
CA LEU A 23 21.94 -14.02 9.28
C LEU A 23 22.97 -15.13 9.10
N HIS A 24 23.29 -15.87 10.16
CA HIS A 24 24.20 -17.03 10.08
C HIS A 24 23.60 -18.18 9.27
N LEU A 25 22.29 -18.41 9.36
CA LEU A 25 21.59 -19.45 8.61
C LEU A 25 21.49 -19.11 7.10
N ASN A 26 21.35 -17.83 6.75
CA ASN A 26 21.03 -17.42 5.39
C ASN A 26 22.23 -16.84 4.60
N HIS A 27 23.36 -16.52 5.25
CA HIS A 27 24.50 -15.93 4.61
C HIS A 27 25.80 -16.69 4.93
N SER A 28 26.51 -17.12 3.90
CA SER A 28 27.84 -17.71 4.05
C SER A 28 28.93 -16.66 4.23
N HIS A 29 28.80 -15.49 3.57
CA HIS A 29 29.82 -14.44 3.57
C HIS A 29 29.83 -13.64 4.88
N PRO A 30 31.01 -13.49 5.58
CA PRO A 30 31.10 -12.80 6.87
C PRO A 30 30.57 -11.35 6.86
N GLU A 31 30.81 -10.57 5.81
CA GLU A 31 30.35 -9.19 5.70
C GLU A 31 28.81 -9.08 5.67
N LYS A 32 28.11 -10.09 5.12
CA LYS A 32 26.65 -10.13 5.10
C LYS A 32 26.05 -10.48 6.47
N ARG A 33 26.83 -11.06 7.37
CA ARG A 33 26.43 -11.36 8.75
C ARG A 33 26.57 -10.18 9.71
N ARG A 34 27.25 -9.10 9.27
CA ARG A 34 27.41 -7.89 10.10
C ARG A 34 26.12 -7.05 10.11
N MET A 35 25.83 -6.46 11.23
CA MET A 35 24.73 -5.55 11.47
C MET A 35 25.23 -4.17 11.86
N LEU A 36 24.41 -3.15 11.60
CA LEU A 36 24.61 -1.77 12.04
C LEU A 36 23.40 -1.35 12.85
N GLU A 37 23.61 -1.08 14.12
CA GLU A 37 22.55 -0.58 14.99
C GLU A 37 22.53 0.94 15.00
N SER A 38 21.34 1.52 14.99
CA SER A 38 21.08 2.92 15.22
C SER A 38 19.95 3.09 16.25
N LYS A 39 19.65 4.33 16.64
CA LYS A 39 18.52 4.63 17.54
C LYS A 39 17.18 4.18 16.98
N GLU A 40 17.03 4.15 15.67
CA GLU A 40 15.76 3.89 14.97
C GLU A 40 15.62 2.45 14.49
N ARG A 41 16.74 1.80 14.13
CA ARG A 41 16.70 0.51 13.43
C ARG A 41 17.99 -0.30 13.54
N LEU A 42 17.85 -1.58 13.26
CA LEU A 42 18.94 -2.51 13.00
C LEU A 42 19.01 -2.73 11.49
N ASN A 43 20.17 -2.42 10.87
CA ASN A 43 20.39 -2.56 9.43
C ASN A 43 21.33 -3.75 9.14
N PHE A 44 20.96 -4.63 8.21
CA PHE A 44 21.69 -5.84 7.86
C PHE A 44 21.38 -6.31 6.43
N ALA A 45 22.14 -7.29 5.93
CA ALA A 45 21.87 -7.90 4.64
C ALA A 45 20.55 -8.70 4.69
N CYS A 46 19.70 -8.52 3.71
CA CYS A 46 18.38 -9.17 3.67
C CYS A 46 18.50 -10.70 3.56
N PRO A 47 17.93 -11.48 4.47
CA PRO A 47 17.99 -12.94 4.40
C PRO A 47 17.10 -13.55 3.32
N TYR A 48 16.09 -12.81 2.83
CA TYR A 48 15.18 -13.29 1.79
C TYR A 48 15.81 -13.24 0.39
N CYS A 49 16.52 -12.16 0.04
CA CYS A 49 17.08 -11.96 -1.30
C CYS A 49 18.60 -11.98 -1.35
N GLY A 50 19.26 -12.14 -0.20
CA GLY A 50 20.71 -12.08 -0.11
C GLY A 50 21.33 -10.71 -0.40
N ASP A 51 20.50 -9.67 -0.61
CA ASP A 51 20.92 -8.33 -1.04
C ASP A 51 21.56 -8.31 -2.44
N SER A 52 22.68 -7.63 -2.60
CA SER A 52 23.40 -7.52 -3.86
C SER A 52 24.33 -8.70 -4.10
N THR A 53 24.35 -9.24 -5.31
CA THR A 53 25.36 -10.18 -5.77
C THR A 53 26.72 -9.49 -5.99
N ASP A 54 26.69 -8.19 -6.31
CA ASP A 54 27.88 -7.42 -6.71
C ASP A 54 28.66 -6.85 -5.51
N SER A 55 28.08 -6.80 -4.33
CA SER A 55 28.70 -6.22 -3.13
C SER A 55 28.20 -6.84 -1.84
N ALA A 56 29.09 -7.53 -1.13
CA ALA A 56 28.83 -8.08 0.20
C ALA A 56 28.61 -7.00 1.28
N ARG A 57 29.00 -5.76 1.03
CA ARG A 57 28.85 -4.64 1.99
C ARG A 57 27.49 -3.96 1.96
N LYS A 58 26.69 -4.16 0.89
CA LYS A 58 25.35 -3.57 0.81
C LYS A 58 24.42 -4.25 1.81
N LYS A 59 23.72 -3.42 2.61
CA LYS A 59 22.78 -3.84 3.64
C LYS A 59 21.47 -3.07 3.44
N ARG A 60 20.47 -3.73 2.90
CA ARG A 60 19.18 -3.13 2.57
C ARG A 60 18.01 -3.66 3.40
N GLY A 61 18.27 -4.68 4.23
CA GLY A 61 17.36 -5.14 5.27
C GLY A 61 17.41 -4.20 6.47
N ASN A 62 16.26 -3.83 7.01
CA ASN A 62 16.11 -2.95 8.17
C ASN A 62 15.03 -3.49 9.08
N LEU A 63 15.32 -3.66 10.37
CA LEU A 63 14.34 -3.93 11.41
C LEU A 63 14.18 -2.66 12.26
N TYR A 64 13.00 -2.08 12.24
CA TYR A 64 12.71 -0.83 12.94
C TYR A 64 12.31 -1.08 14.39
N TRP A 65 12.94 -0.37 15.34
CA TRP A 65 12.69 -0.54 16.76
C TRP A 65 11.30 -0.08 17.19
N LYS A 66 10.77 0.95 16.52
CA LYS A 66 9.48 1.55 16.87
C LYS A 66 8.31 0.55 16.76
N ASN A 67 8.33 -0.33 15.78
CA ASN A 67 7.19 -1.22 15.48
C ASN A 67 7.60 -2.67 15.26
N LEU A 68 8.87 -3.01 15.41
CA LEU A 68 9.45 -4.33 15.20
C LEU A 68 9.08 -4.91 13.81
N GLN A 69 9.08 -4.05 12.79
CA GLN A 69 8.86 -4.46 11.41
C GLN A 69 10.17 -4.53 10.64
N PHE A 70 10.37 -5.62 9.94
CA PHE A 70 11.45 -5.81 8.98
C PHE A 70 11.05 -5.24 7.62
N HIS A 71 12.00 -4.57 6.95
CA HIS A 71 11.84 -4.13 5.58
C HIS A 71 13.14 -4.22 4.80
N CYS A 72 13.08 -4.76 3.57
CA CYS A 72 14.18 -4.77 2.62
C CYS A 72 13.94 -3.84 1.45
N TYR A 73 14.83 -2.87 1.25
CA TYR A 73 14.76 -1.93 0.12
C TYR A 73 15.21 -2.52 -1.23
N ASN A 74 15.60 -3.79 -1.28
CA ASN A 74 15.97 -4.49 -2.51
C ASN A 74 14.82 -5.35 -3.07
N CYS A 75 14.33 -6.29 -2.27
CA CYS A 75 13.26 -7.22 -2.68
C CYS A 75 11.88 -6.82 -2.18
N SER A 76 11.79 -5.71 -1.45
CA SER A 76 10.53 -5.23 -0.87
C SER A 76 9.89 -6.15 0.18
N ALA A 77 10.58 -7.19 0.66
CA ALA A 77 10.11 -7.97 1.78
C ALA A 77 9.78 -7.05 2.97
N HIS A 78 8.59 -7.21 3.54
CA HIS A 78 8.08 -6.40 4.65
C HIS A 78 7.30 -7.30 5.59
N GLU A 79 7.87 -7.55 6.77
CA GLU A 79 7.35 -8.55 7.70
C GLU A 79 7.36 -8.04 9.13
N SER A 80 6.41 -8.50 9.96
CA SER A 80 6.54 -8.35 11.41
C SER A 80 7.74 -9.18 11.91
N LEU A 81 8.33 -8.80 13.03
CA LEU A 81 9.42 -9.57 13.63
C LEU A 81 9.06 -11.04 13.85
N ASP A 82 7.84 -11.32 14.28
CA ASP A 82 7.36 -12.69 14.49
C ASP A 82 7.33 -13.49 13.18
N THR A 83 6.78 -12.91 12.11
CA THR A 83 6.76 -13.54 10.77
C THR A 83 8.17 -13.70 10.23
N PHE A 84 9.01 -12.64 10.35
CA PHE A 84 10.40 -12.67 9.93
C PHE A 84 11.19 -13.82 10.58
N LEU A 85 11.01 -14.03 11.87
CA LEU A 85 11.68 -15.13 12.58
C LEU A 85 11.13 -16.50 12.16
N LYS A 86 9.81 -16.65 12.05
CA LYS A 86 9.16 -17.90 11.63
C LYS A 86 9.58 -18.33 10.22
N ASP A 87 9.70 -17.40 9.30
CA ASP A 87 10.16 -17.67 7.93
C ASP A 87 11.58 -18.25 7.90
N HIS A 88 12.35 -18.00 8.97
CA HIS A 88 13.70 -18.55 9.13
C HIS A 88 13.81 -19.64 10.20
N ASN A 89 12.68 -20.29 10.53
CA ASN A 89 12.57 -21.38 11.51
C ASN A 89 13.05 -21.00 12.93
N LEU A 90 12.86 -19.74 13.30
CA LEU A 90 13.14 -19.22 14.64
C LEU A 90 11.89 -18.64 15.27
N ASN A 91 11.80 -18.71 16.59
CA ASN A 91 10.68 -18.16 17.36
C ASN A 91 11.19 -17.57 18.67
N PHE A 92 10.40 -16.66 19.26
CA PHE A 92 10.47 -16.36 20.69
C PHE A 92 9.65 -17.40 21.44
N GLU A 93 10.12 -17.78 22.62
CA GLU A 93 9.47 -18.76 23.51
C GLU A 93 9.19 -18.14 24.88
N GLY A 94 8.22 -18.70 25.61
CA GLY A 94 7.91 -18.30 26.98
C GLY A 94 7.57 -16.81 27.15
N GLU A 95 8.15 -16.18 28.18
CA GLU A 95 7.94 -14.77 28.51
C GLU A 95 8.44 -13.83 27.43
N ASP A 96 9.54 -14.14 26.75
CA ASP A 96 10.08 -13.33 25.66
C ASP A 96 9.07 -13.13 24.53
N ARG A 97 8.28 -14.17 24.23
CA ARG A 97 7.22 -14.10 23.22
C ARG A 97 6.09 -13.19 23.67
N ILE A 98 5.72 -13.26 24.93
CA ILE A 98 4.66 -12.43 25.54
C ILE A 98 5.09 -10.96 25.50
N ASP A 99 6.33 -10.66 25.89
CA ASP A 99 6.87 -9.30 25.90
C ASP A 99 6.91 -8.68 24.50
N VAL A 100 7.40 -9.43 23.50
CA VAL A 100 7.42 -8.97 22.11
C VAL A 100 6.01 -8.77 21.56
N ILE A 101 5.07 -9.69 21.86
CA ILE A 101 3.67 -9.56 21.42
C ILE A 101 3.02 -8.35 22.10
N ASN A 102 3.24 -8.13 23.40
CA ASN A 102 2.70 -7.00 24.12
C ASN A 102 3.26 -5.67 23.58
N PHE A 103 4.58 -5.59 23.38
CA PHE A 103 5.21 -4.44 22.75
C PHE A 103 4.64 -4.16 21.35
N ILE A 104 4.49 -5.20 20.53
CA ILE A 104 3.89 -5.06 19.19
C ILE A 104 2.42 -4.61 19.33
N LYS A 105 1.64 -5.17 20.26
CA LYS A 105 0.23 -4.80 20.47
C LYS A 105 0.10 -3.36 20.97
N GLU A 106 0.92 -2.94 21.93
CA GLU A 106 0.92 -1.57 22.45
C GLU A 106 1.30 -0.55 21.37
N ASN A 107 2.30 -0.88 20.54
CA ASN A 107 2.66 -0.03 19.41
C ASN A 107 1.72 -0.20 18.21
N ARG A 108 1.05 -1.37 18.03
CA ARG A 108 0.01 -1.56 17.02
C ARG A 108 -1.29 -0.83 17.36
N LYS A 109 -1.64 -0.64 18.62
CA LYS A 109 -2.77 0.23 19.01
C LYS A 109 -2.66 1.61 18.37
N ASN A 110 -1.44 2.06 18.08
CA ASN A 110 -1.18 3.30 17.36
C ASN A 110 -1.18 3.14 15.83
N PHE A 111 -1.38 1.94 15.27
CA PHE A 111 -1.20 1.67 13.83
C PHE A 111 -2.28 0.77 13.17
N SER A 112 -3.16 0.09 13.92
CA SER A 112 -4.20 -0.75 13.31
C SER A 112 -5.49 0.03 13.09
N LEU A 113 -5.97 0.05 11.86
CA LEU A 113 -7.34 0.51 11.52
C LEU A 113 -8.43 -0.44 12.04
N GLY A 114 -8.09 -1.65 12.53
CA GLY A 114 -9.06 -2.70 12.84
C GLY A 114 -9.88 -2.47 14.11
N GLU A 115 -9.29 -1.95 15.20
CA GLU A 115 -10.01 -1.74 16.47
C GLU A 115 -10.10 -0.27 16.89
N ASN A 116 -9.30 0.62 16.29
CA ASN A 116 -9.31 2.06 16.52
C ASN A 116 -9.30 2.81 15.19
N LEU A 117 -10.18 2.45 14.27
CA LEU A 117 -10.65 3.41 13.29
C LEU A 117 -11.30 4.51 14.09
N GLU A 118 -10.52 5.49 14.43
CA GLU A 118 -10.99 6.65 15.15
C GLU A 118 -11.94 7.36 14.19
N PHE A 119 -13.24 7.02 14.26
CA PHE A 119 -14.28 7.62 13.43
C PHE A 119 -14.18 9.14 13.44
N HIS A 120 -13.69 9.72 14.54
CA HIS A 120 -13.41 11.15 14.63
C HIS A 120 -12.36 11.62 13.61
N LEU A 121 -11.38 10.79 13.22
CA LEU A 121 -10.40 11.16 12.18
C LEU A 121 -11.04 11.17 10.79
N PHE A 122 -12.00 10.28 10.52
CA PHE A 122 -12.75 10.34 9.27
C PHE A 122 -13.64 11.57 9.20
N GLU A 123 -14.32 11.92 10.29
CA GLU A 123 -15.08 13.16 10.37
C GLU A 123 -14.16 14.38 10.20
N LYS A 124 -13.00 14.37 10.83
CA LYS A 124 -12.00 15.43 10.72
C LYS A 124 -11.44 15.53 9.30
N ALA A 125 -11.14 14.39 8.68
CA ALA A 125 -10.74 14.32 7.28
C ALA A 125 -11.81 14.91 6.34
N ASN A 126 -13.09 14.58 6.57
CA ASN A 126 -14.20 15.17 5.81
C ASN A 126 -14.29 16.68 6.01
N LYS A 127 -14.09 17.20 7.24
CA LYS A 127 -14.10 18.65 7.53
C LYS A 127 -12.94 19.38 6.87
N LEU A 128 -11.77 18.75 6.79
CA LEU A 128 -10.56 19.30 6.17
C LEU A 128 -10.52 19.11 4.65
N SER A 129 -11.48 18.41 4.06
CA SER A 129 -11.53 18.21 2.62
C SER A 129 -11.84 19.51 1.88
N LEU A 130 -11.23 19.68 0.71
CA LEU A 130 -11.24 20.88 -0.10
C LEU A 130 -12.17 20.73 -1.30
N SER A 131 -12.80 21.81 -1.73
CA SER A 131 -13.52 21.85 -3.01
C SER A 131 -12.56 21.73 -4.19
N PHE A 132 -13.08 21.37 -5.36
CA PHE A 132 -12.29 21.39 -6.59
C PHE A 132 -11.70 22.77 -6.86
N ASP A 133 -12.47 23.84 -6.68
CA ASP A 133 -12.04 25.22 -6.96
C ASP A 133 -10.87 25.64 -6.07
N GLU A 134 -10.88 25.27 -4.79
CA GLU A 134 -9.77 25.54 -3.87
C GLU A 134 -8.47 24.85 -4.33
N VAL A 135 -8.55 23.59 -4.78
CA VAL A 135 -7.39 22.86 -5.31
C VAL A 135 -6.98 23.45 -6.67
N ALA A 136 -7.92 23.75 -7.54
CA ALA A 136 -7.66 24.31 -8.86
C ALA A 136 -6.84 25.59 -8.81
N LEU A 137 -7.17 26.50 -7.89
CA LEU A 137 -6.44 27.78 -7.71
C LEU A 137 -4.97 27.54 -7.34
N GLY A 138 -4.67 26.59 -6.44
CA GLY A 138 -3.29 26.35 -5.97
C GLY A 138 -2.44 25.49 -6.89
N PHE A 139 -3.06 24.66 -7.71
CA PHE A 139 -2.40 23.64 -8.51
C PHE A 139 -2.54 23.81 -10.03
N ASN A 140 -3.24 24.86 -10.49
CA ASN A 140 -3.51 25.10 -11.91
C ASN A 140 -4.18 23.92 -12.60
N VAL A 141 -5.16 23.32 -11.92
CA VAL A 141 -5.87 22.12 -12.38
C VAL A 141 -7.23 22.50 -12.94
N TYR A 142 -7.61 21.90 -14.05
CA TYR A 142 -8.88 22.14 -14.73
C TYR A 142 -9.72 20.87 -14.80
N PRO A 143 -11.06 21.01 -14.82
CA PRO A 143 -11.96 19.88 -15.06
C PRO A 143 -11.68 19.26 -16.43
N ILE A 144 -11.91 17.93 -16.52
CA ILE A 144 -11.73 17.21 -17.77
C ILE A 144 -13.08 17.06 -18.47
N ASN A 145 -13.11 17.40 -19.75
CA ASN A 145 -14.24 17.20 -20.65
C ASN A 145 -13.76 16.57 -21.98
N SER A 146 -14.66 16.32 -22.91
CA SER A 146 -14.36 15.69 -24.20
C SER A 146 -13.35 16.45 -25.06
N LEU A 147 -13.16 17.76 -24.80
CA LEU A 147 -12.23 18.63 -25.50
C LEU A 147 -10.86 18.74 -24.83
N THR A 148 -10.70 18.16 -23.62
CA THR A 148 -9.46 18.26 -22.86
C THR A 148 -8.36 17.42 -23.53
N TYR A 149 -7.45 18.13 -24.20
CA TYR A 149 -6.33 17.51 -24.92
C TYR A 149 -5.49 16.61 -23.98
N ARG A 150 -5.07 15.46 -24.49
CA ARG A 150 -4.29 14.40 -23.78
C ARG A 150 -5.01 13.72 -22.62
N ALA A 151 -5.63 14.44 -21.70
CA ALA A 151 -6.25 13.82 -20.54
C ALA A 151 -7.49 13.01 -20.91
N TYR A 152 -8.39 13.57 -21.72
CA TYR A 152 -9.60 12.84 -22.14
C TYR A 152 -9.29 11.63 -23.01
N PRO A 153 -8.44 11.70 -24.06
CA PRO A 153 -7.99 10.53 -24.80
C PRO A 153 -7.34 9.45 -23.91
N TYR A 154 -6.53 9.89 -22.91
CA TYR A 154 -5.95 8.96 -21.95
C TYR A 154 -7.04 8.24 -21.14
N LEU A 155 -8.00 8.98 -20.56
CA LEU A 155 -9.11 8.37 -19.81
C LEU A 155 -9.97 7.47 -20.71
N LYS A 156 -10.18 7.85 -21.96
CA LYS A 156 -10.91 7.03 -22.95
C LYS A 156 -10.18 5.72 -23.23
N SER A 157 -8.86 5.76 -23.39
CA SER A 157 -8.04 4.54 -23.59
C SER A 157 -8.03 3.62 -22.36
N ARG A 158 -8.37 4.17 -21.19
CA ARG A 158 -8.51 3.46 -19.92
C ARG A 158 -9.96 3.09 -19.60
N LEU A 159 -10.93 3.43 -20.45
CA LEU A 159 -12.38 3.27 -20.22
C LEU A 159 -12.89 4.01 -18.97
N LEU A 160 -12.26 5.12 -18.60
CA LEU A 160 -12.58 5.96 -17.43
C LEU A 160 -13.14 7.34 -17.80
N HIS A 161 -13.39 7.61 -19.08
CA HIS A 161 -13.87 8.90 -19.56
C HIS A 161 -15.30 9.27 -19.10
N HIS A 162 -16.02 8.33 -18.53
CA HIS A 162 -17.33 8.53 -17.88
C HIS A 162 -17.22 8.85 -16.37
N LYS A 163 -16.00 8.91 -15.81
CA LYS A 163 -15.71 9.21 -14.41
C LYS A 163 -14.83 10.47 -14.28
N THR A 164 -15.03 11.46 -15.16
CA THR A 164 -14.18 12.65 -15.22
C THR A 164 -14.15 13.45 -13.91
N GLU A 165 -15.18 13.32 -13.08
CA GLU A 165 -15.25 13.95 -11.74
C GLU A 165 -14.17 13.44 -10.77
N LYS A 166 -13.60 12.26 -11.04
CA LYS A 166 -12.49 11.69 -10.26
C LYS A 166 -11.13 12.28 -10.65
N PHE A 167 -11.09 13.14 -11.67
CA PHE A 167 -9.85 13.56 -12.30
C PHE A 167 -9.80 15.07 -12.54
N GLY A 168 -8.57 15.58 -12.60
CA GLY A 168 -8.28 16.93 -13.07
C GLY A 168 -7.05 16.91 -13.98
N TYR A 169 -6.80 17.99 -14.68
CA TYR A 169 -5.69 18.09 -15.61
C TYR A 169 -4.98 19.43 -15.55
N ASP A 170 -3.65 19.40 -15.39
CA ASP A 170 -2.79 20.57 -15.59
C ASP A 170 -2.24 20.56 -17.03
N PRO A 171 -2.72 21.45 -17.92
CA PRO A 171 -2.28 21.48 -19.30
C PRO A 171 -0.84 21.97 -19.49
N ARG A 172 -0.31 22.80 -18.54
CA ARG A 172 1.05 23.32 -18.61
C ARG A 172 2.07 22.23 -18.31
N ARG A 173 1.81 21.44 -17.27
CA ARG A 173 2.67 20.32 -16.84
C ARG A 173 2.34 19.02 -17.54
N LYS A 174 1.19 18.95 -18.22
CA LYS A 174 0.64 17.74 -18.84
C LYS A 174 0.49 16.61 -17.81
N GLU A 175 -0.01 16.96 -16.64
CA GLU A 175 -0.19 16.09 -15.49
C GLU A 175 -1.68 15.82 -15.27
N LEU A 176 -2.02 14.53 -15.13
CA LEU A 176 -3.34 14.06 -14.73
C LEU A 176 -3.39 13.94 -13.21
N TYR A 177 -4.37 14.56 -12.60
CA TYR A 177 -4.67 14.45 -11.17
C TYR A 177 -5.75 13.40 -10.98
N VAL A 178 -5.50 12.46 -10.07
CA VAL A 178 -6.45 11.46 -9.61
C VAL A 178 -6.82 11.84 -8.19
N PHE A 179 -8.08 12.19 -7.95
CA PHE A 179 -8.53 12.72 -6.67
C PHE A 179 -8.96 11.61 -5.71
N ASN A 180 -8.56 11.73 -4.45
CA ASN A 180 -9.17 10.99 -3.34
C ASN A 180 -10.32 11.84 -2.81
N LEU A 181 -11.54 11.35 -3.02
CA LEU A 181 -12.77 12.09 -2.77
C LEU A 181 -13.50 11.59 -1.53
N THR A 182 -14.13 12.52 -0.83
CA THR A 182 -15.17 12.23 0.18
C THR A 182 -16.49 11.88 -0.49
N SER A 183 -17.48 11.44 0.29
CA SER A 183 -18.85 11.21 -0.18
C SER A 183 -19.53 12.47 -0.73
N SER A 184 -19.08 13.64 -0.29
CA SER A 184 -19.55 14.96 -0.79
C SER A 184 -18.72 15.49 -1.98
N ASN A 185 -17.94 14.64 -2.63
CA ASN A 185 -17.05 14.98 -3.75
C ASN A 185 -16.02 16.08 -3.44
N LYS A 186 -15.62 16.22 -2.18
CA LYS A 186 -14.49 17.07 -1.79
C LYS A 186 -13.19 16.29 -1.79
N ILE A 187 -12.08 16.97 -2.03
CA ILE A 187 -10.74 16.40 -2.20
C ILE A 187 -10.02 16.40 -0.86
N ILE A 188 -9.50 15.24 -0.47
CA ILE A 188 -8.66 15.09 0.73
C ILE A 188 -7.19 14.82 0.39
N GLY A 189 -6.93 14.27 -0.76
CA GLY A 189 -5.60 13.97 -1.28
C GLY A 189 -5.67 13.68 -2.77
N PHE A 190 -4.53 13.57 -3.43
CA PHE A 190 -4.50 13.18 -4.84
C PHE A 190 -3.15 12.62 -5.26
N GLN A 191 -3.20 11.79 -6.30
CA GLN A 191 -2.03 11.33 -7.01
C GLN A 191 -1.94 12.06 -8.35
N VAL A 192 -0.74 12.52 -8.69
CA VAL A 192 -0.46 13.16 -9.99
C VAL A 192 0.30 12.18 -10.86
N ARG A 193 -0.16 12.02 -12.10
CA ARG A 193 0.49 11.20 -13.13
C ARG A 193 0.96 12.07 -14.27
N ALA A 194 2.26 12.02 -14.57
CA ALA A 194 2.79 12.62 -15.80
C ALA A 194 2.27 11.85 -17.02
N LEU A 195 1.66 12.57 -17.98
CA LEU A 195 1.20 12.00 -19.26
C LEU A 195 2.28 12.05 -20.35
N ASP A 196 3.33 12.81 -20.12
CA ASP A 196 4.52 12.87 -20.97
C ASP A 196 5.75 12.35 -20.22
N ASN A 197 6.72 11.86 -20.96
CA ASN A 197 7.98 11.35 -20.41
C ASN A 197 8.99 12.51 -20.28
N ASN A 198 8.91 13.27 -19.20
CA ASN A 198 9.73 14.49 -19.00
C ASN A 198 10.99 14.20 -18.15
N GLY A 199 11.39 12.93 -17.99
CA GLY A 199 12.53 12.54 -17.14
C GLY A 199 12.29 12.62 -15.64
N GLY A 200 11.13 13.09 -15.20
CA GLY A 200 10.71 13.14 -13.79
C GLY A 200 9.97 11.87 -13.33
N PRO A 201 9.62 11.79 -12.05
CA PRO A 201 8.85 10.67 -11.53
C PRO A 201 7.48 10.59 -12.19
N LYS A 202 7.11 9.38 -12.66
CA LYS A 202 5.84 9.11 -13.32
C LYS A 202 4.63 9.42 -12.44
N TYR A 203 4.79 9.25 -11.13
CA TYR A 203 3.75 9.50 -10.13
C TYR A 203 4.29 10.37 -8.99
N LYS A 204 3.47 11.29 -8.52
CA LYS A 204 3.70 12.10 -7.32
C LYS A 204 2.43 12.03 -6.48
N THR A 205 2.55 11.92 -5.17
CA THR A 205 1.40 11.87 -4.28
C THR A 205 1.38 13.08 -3.36
N TRP A 206 0.22 13.65 -3.17
CA TRP A 206 -0.05 14.81 -2.35
C TRP A 206 -1.03 14.40 -1.23
N ASN A 207 -0.51 14.33 0.00
CA ASN A 207 -1.30 14.16 1.20
C ASN A 207 -1.90 15.51 1.65
N ILE A 208 -2.75 15.48 2.66
CA ILE A 208 -3.46 16.66 3.13
C ILE A 208 -2.51 17.78 3.60
N GLU A 209 -1.46 17.44 4.34
CA GLU A 209 -0.46 18.39 4.83
C GLU A 209 0.19 19.16 3.68
N ARG A 210 0.72 18.44 2.69
CA ARG A 210 1.37 19.02 1.51
C ARG A 210 0.44 19.90 0.69
N ILE A 211 -0.85 19.53 0.63
CA ILE A 211 -1.87 20.33 -0.07
C ILE A 211 -2.09 21.65 0.68
N TYR A 212 -2.28 21.58 1.99
CA TYR A 212 -2.52 22.76 2.84
C TYR A 212 -1.31 23.69 2.85
N ASP A 213 -0.09 23.15 2.96
CA ASP A 213 1.15 23.92 2.86
C ASP A 213 1.24 24.64 1.50
N ARG A 214 0.98 23.93 0.39
CA ARG A 214 0.97 24.52 -0.95
C ARG A 214 -0.05 25.63 -1.11
N LEU A 215 -1.22 25.49 -0.49
CA LEU A 215 -2.29 26.49 -0.52
C LEU A 215 -2.09 27.61 0.51
N LYS A 216 -1.05 27.53 1.34
CA LYS A 216 -0.78 28.44 2.47
C LYS A 216 -1.98 28.55 3.42
N LYS A 217 -2.68 27.44 3.64
CA LYS A 217 -3.80 27.35 4.58
C LYS A 217 -3.32 26.80 5.91
N PRO A 218 -3.80 27.31 7.06
CA PRO A 218 -3.48 26.73 8.35
C PRO A 218 -4.13 25.33 8.49
N LEU A 219 -3.37 24.38 8.98
CA LEU A 219 -3.85 23.04 9.30
C LEU A 219 -3.80 22.86 10.83
N ASN A 220 -4.93 23.15 11.50
CA ASN A 220 -5.02 23.14 12.95
C ASN A 220 -5.27 21.71 13.48
N VAL A 221 -4.22 20.91 13.49
CA VAL A 221 -4.22 19.53 13.98
C VAL A 221 -2.93 19.30 14.78
N ASN A 222 -2.97 18.38 15.76
CA ASN A 222 -1.75 17.97 16.43
C ASN A 222 -0.93 17.00 15.55
N GLU A 223 0.30 16.72 15.94
CA GLU A 223 1.25 15.92 15.14
C GLU A 223 0.79 14.47 14.92
N GLU A 224 0.18 13.84 15.95
CA GLU A 224 -0.34 12.47 15.88
C GLU A 224 -1.53 12.36 14.91
N GLU A 225 -2.47 13.30 15.04
CA GLU A 225 -3.61 13.38 14.10
C GLU A 225 -3.15 13.67 12.68
N LEU A 226 -2.11 14.50 12.50
CA LEU A 226 -1.56 14.85 11.20
C LEU A 226 -1.00 13.63 10.48
N ASP A 227 -0.24 12.77 11.16
CA ASP A 227 0.28 11.53 10.57
C ASP A 227 -0.87 10.62 10.10
N SER A 228 -1.90 10.46 10.93
CA SER A 228 -3.09 9.67 10.62
C SER A 228 -3.89 10.25 9.45
N LEU A 229 -4.10 11.55 9.42
CA LEU A 229 -4.79 12.26 8.34
C LEU A 229 -4.01 12.20 7.02
N ASN A 230 -2.69 12.29 7.08
CA ASN A 230 -1.83 12.10 5.93
C ASN A 230 -2.00 10.69 5.33
N LYS A 231 -2.06 9.66 6.18
CA LYS A 231 -2.32 8.27 5.75
C LYS A 231 -3.71 8.14 5.11
N ILE A 232 -4.76 8.61 5.79
CA ILE A 232 -6.14 8.60 5.28
C ILE A 232 -6.21 9.28 3.90
N SER A 233 -5.56 10.42 3.74
CA SER A 233 -5.57 11.19 2.48
C SER A 233 -4.93 10.45 1.31
N MET A 234 -4.07 9.47 1.58
CA MET A 234 -3.33 8.68 0.59
C MET A 234 -4.00 7.35 0.25
N ILE A 235 -5.08 6.99 0.95
CA ILE A 235 -5.88 5.79 0.71
C ILE A 235 -7.15 6.17 -0.02
N PHE A 236 -7.14 5.96 -1.32
CA PHE A 236 -8.25 6.34 -2.19
C PHE A 236 -9.50 5.51 -1.89
N GLY A 237 -10.60 6.19 -1.72
CA GLY A 237 -11.88 5.56 -1.43
C GLY A 237 -12.13 5.25 0.05
N ILE A 238 -11.17 5.40 0.95
CA ILE A 238 -11.33 5.03 2.38
C ILE A 238 -12.52 5.73 3.04
N LEU A 239 -12.79 6.99 2.71
CA LEU A 239 -13.92 7.77 3.25
C LEU A 239 -15.27 7.43 2.62
N THR A 240 -15.30 6.58 1.60
CA THR A 240 -16.51 6.18 0.88
C THR A 240 -16.74 4.68 0.89
N THR A 241 -15.76 3.91 1.37
CA THR A 241 -15.84 2.46 1.48
C THR A 241 -16.54 2.05 2.77
N ASP A 242 -17.51 1.16 2.66
CA ASP A 242 -18.14 0.51 3.81
C ASP A 242 -17.24 -0.66 4.29
N LEU A 243 -16.48 -0.40 5.36
CA LEU A 243 -15.56 -1.37 5.92
C LEU A 243 -16.24 -2.52 6.68
N SER A 244 -17.55 -2.37 7.03
CA SER A 244 -18.34 -3.43 7.65
C SER A 244 -18.74 -4.53 6.65
N ARG A 245 -18.65 -4.23 5.36
CA ARG A 245 -18.95 -5.16 4.27
C ARG A 245 -17.69 -5.54 3.54
N GLN A 246 -17.75 -6.62 2.78
CA GLN A 246 -16.61 -7.03 1.96
C GLN A 246 -16.14 -5.90 1.04
N PHE A 247 -14.86 -5.53 1.15
CA PHE A 247 -14.23 -4.52 0.32
C PHE A 247 -12.92 -5.02 -0.30
N THR A 248 -12.52 -4.41 -1.42
CA THR A 248 -11.35 -4.85 -2.17
C THR A 248 -10.27 -3.78 -2.15
N VAL A 249 -9.04 -4.17 -1.83
CA VAL A 249 -7.84 -3.32 -1.82
C VAL A 249 -7.04 -3.55 -3.09
N PHE A 250 -6.72 -2.46 -3.81
CA PHE A 250 -5.93 -2.42 -5.03
C PHE A 250 -4.57 -1.74 -4.79
N GLU A 251 -3.57 -2.06 -5.62
CA GLU A 251 -2.25 -1.42 -5.57
C GLU A 251 -2.25 0.04 -6.03
N GLY A 252 -3.25 0.43 -6.81
CA GLY A 252 -3.38 1.78 -7.33
C GLY A 252 -4.82 2.29 -7.38
N PRO A 253 -5.02 3.61 -7.37
CA PRO A 253 -6.36 4.19 -7.36
C PRO A 253 -7.13 3.97 -8.67
N ILE A 254 -6.45 3.81 -9.82
CA ILE A 254 -7.11 3.65 -11.11
C ILE A 254 -7.90 2.36 -11.17
N ASP A 255 -7.33 1.26 -10.69
CA ASP A 255 -7.99 -0.04 -10.69
C ASP A 255 -9.17 -0.09 -9.74
N SER A 256 -9.10 0.61 -8.61
CA SER A 256 -10.22 0.69 -7.66
C SER A 256 -11.47 1.34 -8.24
N PHE A 257 -11.37 2.09 -9.33
CA PHE A 257 -12.54 2.70 -9.97
C PHE A 257 -13.41 1.73 -10.78
N PHE A 258 -12.97 0.49 -10.98
CA PHE A 258 -13.71 -0.49 -11.79
C PHE A 258 -14.59 -1.44 -10.97
N MET A 259 -14.49 -1.41 -9.65
CA MET A 259 -15.33 -2.20 -8.76
C MET A 259 -16.01 -1.29 -7.72
N SER A 260 -17.03 -1.79 -7.06
CA SER A 260 -17.69 -1.12 -5.93
C SER A 260 -17.03 -1.51 -4.61
N ASN A 261 -17.19 -0.66 -3.60
CA ASN A 261 -16.66 -0.86 -2.24
C ASN A 261 -15.16 -1.19 -2.23
N THR A 262 -14.35 -0.24 -2.70
CA THR A 262 -12.95 -0.47 -2.99
C THR A 262 -12.05 0.61 -2.44
N ILE A 263 -10.81 0.21 -2.16
CA ILE A 263 -9.71 1.07 -1.74
C ILE A 263 -8.58 0.96 -2.75
N GLY A 264 -8.03 2.10 -3.18
CA GLY A 264 -6.81 2.17 -3.98
C GLY A 264 -5.66 2.73 -3.17
N LEU A 265 -4.55 2.00 -3.09
CA LEU A 265 -3.35 2.47 -2.41
C LEU A 265 -2.47 3.29 -3.36
N THR A 266 -1.81 4.34 -2.85
CA THR A 266 -0.82 5.07 -3.61
C THR A 266 0.58 4.70 -3.17
N GLY A 267 1.53 4.74 -4.08
CA GLY A 267 2.93 4.26 -4.04
C GLY A 267 3.80 4.49 -2.80
N VAL A 268 3.23 4.91 -1.67
CA VAL A 268 3.84 4.81 -0.34
C VAL A 268 3.52 3.41 0.21
N LYS A 269 3.96 2.42 -0.52
CA LYS A 269 3.60 1.01 -0.45
C LYS A 269 3.83 0.34 0.91
N LYS A 270 4.40 1.03 1.92
CA LYS A 270 5.02 0.35 3.05
C LYS A 270 4.73 0.93 4.43
N GLN A 271 4.00 2.03 4.52
CA GLN A 271 3.68 2.68 5.80
C GLN A 271 2.19 2.89 6.03
N ILE A 272 1.36 2.56 5.03
CA ILE A 272 -0.06 2.83 5.06
C ILE A 272 -0.78 1.56 5.45
N LEU A 273 -1.36 1.59 6.63
CA LEU A 273 -2.43 0.74 7.14
C LEU A 273 -2.41 -0.72 6.66
N ASP A 274 -2.11 -1.59 7.57
CA ASP A 274 -2.33 -3.01 7.38
C ASP A 274 -3.83 -3.29 7.57
N PHE A 275 -4.51 -3.68 6.49
CA PHE A 275 -5.92 -4.09 6.54
C PHE A 275 -6.07 -5.57 6.92
N ASP A 276 -4.97 -6.28 7.21
CA ASP A 276 -4.98 -7.73 7.42
C ASP A 276 -5.85 -8.18 8.59
N ASP A 277 -6.03 -7.31 9.58
CA ASP A 277 -6.86 -7.60 10.76
C ASP A 277 -8.37 -7.34 10.52
N ILE A 278 -8.76 -6.83 9.33
CA ILE A 278 -10.15 -6.60 8.98
C ILE A 278 -10.71 -7.82 8.26
N PRO A 279 -11.67 -8.58 8.86
CA PRO A 279 -12.14 -9.84 8.28
C PRO A 279 -12.80 -9.70 6.90
N THR A 280 -13.30 -8.51 6.59
CA THR A 280 -14.01 -8.20 5.35
C THR A 280 -13.08 -7.81 4.20
N VAL A 281 -11.76 -7.72 4.44
CA VAL A 281 -10.79 -7.32 3.42
C VAL A 281 -10.52 -8.44 2.42
N ARG A 282 -10.36 -8.05 1.16
CA ARG A 282 -9.78 -8.88 0.11
C ARG A 282 -8.82 -8.06 -0.75
N TYR A 283 -7.82 -8.70 -1.31
CA TYR A 283 -6.76 -8.04 -2.07
C TYR A 283 -6.79 -8.42 -3.55
N PHE A 284 -6.65 -7.41 -4.39
CA PHE A 284 -6.53 -7.57 -5.83
C PHE A 284 -5.22 -6.92 -6.29
N PHE A 285 -4.16 -7.70 -6.33
CA PHE A 285 -2.83 -7.25 -6.74
C PHE A 285 -2.65 -7.31 -8.26
N ASP A 286 -1.64 -6.63 -8.78
CA ASP A 286 -1.27 -6.69 -10.19
C ASP A 286 -0.81 -8.10 -10.59
N ASN A 287 -1.05 -8.49 -11.84
CA ASN A 287 -0.59 -9.77 -12.40
C ASN A 287 0.86 -9.66 -12.90
N ASP A 288 1.77 -9.27 -12.00
CA ASP A 288 3.20 -9.25 -12.25
C ASP A 288 3.97 -9.94 -11.11
N ILE A 289 5.28 -10.00 -11.22
CA ILE A 289 6.13 -10.71 -10.24
C ILE A 289 5.97 -10.11 -8.84
N GLU A 290 5.88 -8.77 -8.72
CA GLU A 290 5.71 -8.10 -7.43
C GLU A 290 4.32 -8.38 -6.84
N GLY A 291 3.27 -8.29 -7.65
CA GLY A 291 1.89 -8.58 -7.24
C GLY A 291 1.72 -10.04 -6.82
N LYS A 292 2.28 -10.99 -7.56
CA LYS A 292 2.28 -12.42 -7.19
C LYS A 292 3.00 -12.67 -5.86
N SER A 293 4.12 -12.03 -5.63
CA SER A 293 4.83 -12.11 -4.34
C SER A 293 3.97 -11.62 -3.17
N LYS A 294 3.25 -10.50 -3.36
CA LYS A 294 2.31 -9.97 -2.36
C LYS A 294 1.12 -10.89 -2.13
N MET A 295 0.57 -11.47 -3.21
CA MET A 295 -0.51 -12.46 -3.12
C MET A 295 -0.10 -13.63 -2.22
N ILE A 296 1.08 -14.22 -2.46
CA ILE A 296 1.62 -15.32 -1.65
C ILE A 296 1.76 -14.90 -0.19
N GLN A 297 2.32 -13.71 0.09
CA GLN A 297 2.48 -13.21 1.46
C GLN A 297 1.14 -13.05 2.18
N LYS A 298 0.14 -12.46 1.50
CA LYS A 298 -1.19 -12.24 2.08
C LYS A 298 -1.92 -13.56 2.29
N LEU A 299 -1.83 -14.49 1.34
CA LEU A 299 -2.45 -15.81 1.45
C LEU A 299 -1.86 -16.65 2.59
N LYS A 300 -0.54 -16.61 2.79
CA LYS A 300 0.12 -17.24 3.95
C LYS A 300 -0.35 -16.69 5.30
N ARG A 301 -0.86 -15.46 5.33
CA ARG A 301 -1.45 -14.82 6.53
C ARG A 301 -2.94 -15.11 6.69
N GLY A 302 -3.54 -15.89 5.78
CA GLY A 302 -4.97 -16.19 5.79
C GLY A 302 -5.86 -15.12 5.18
N ASN A 303 -5.28 -14.09 4.55
CA ASN A 303 -6.06 -13.06 3.88
C ASN A 303 -6.64 -13.56 2.55
N THR A 304 -7.75 -12.97 2.14
CA THR A 304 -8.39 -13.28 0.88
C THR A 304 -7.71 -12.54 -0.28
N VAL A 305 -7.29 -13.26 -1.32
CA VAL A 305 -6.61 -12.70 -2.50
C VAL A 305 -7.25 -13.18 -3.80
N PHE A 306 -7.12 -12.38 -4.87
CA PHE A 306 -7.60 -12.75 -6.20
C PHE A 306 -6.59 -13.64 -6.92
N MET A 307 -7.06 -14.75 -7.50
CA MET A 307 -6.25 -15.80 -8.15
C MET A 307 -6.16 -15.59 -9.65
N TRP A 308 -5.19 -14.80 -10.11
CA TRP A 308 -5.01 -14.48 -11.53
C TRP A 308 -4.85 -15.71 -12.43
N ASP A 309 -3.94 -16.62 -12.09
CA ASP A 309 -3.60 -17.73 -12.99
C ASP A 309 -4.79 -18.67 -13.21
N LYS A 310 -5.54 -18.96 -12.15
CA LYS A 310 -6.78 -19.74 -12.23
C LYS A 310 -7.83 -19.03 -13.09
N PHE A 311 -8.05 -17.73 -12.82
CA PHE A 311 -9.00 -16.91 -13.56
C PHE A 311 -8.66 -16.84 -15.05
N LEU A 312 -7.41 -16.50 -15.38
CA LEU A 312 -6.97 -16.36 -16.77
C LEU A 312 -7.06 -17.68 -17.54
N LYS A 313 -6.74 -18.80 -16.88
CA LYS A 313 -6.86 -20.14 -17.45
C LYS A 313 -8.31 -20.50 -17.79
N ASP A 314 -9.24 -20.29 -16.86
CA ASP A 314 -10.64 -20.65 -17.02
C ASP A 314 -11.31 -19.84 -18.13
N PHE A 315 -10.96 -18.55 -18.26
CA PHE A 315 -11.46 -17.69 -19.33
C PHE A 315 -10.60 -17.71 -20.60
N ARG A 316 -9.55 -18.53 -20.66
CA ARG A 316 -8.61 -18.64 -21.80
C ARG A 316 -8.01 -17.28 -22.20
N ILE A 317 -7.72 -16.44 -21.23
CA ILE A 317 -7.14 -15.11 -21.43
C ILE A 317 -5.61 -15.22 -21.40
N PRO A 318 -4.87 -14.76 -22.42
CA PRO A 318 -3.43 -14.78 -22.41
C PRO A 318 -2.86 -13.87 -21.30
N SER A 319 -2.08 -14.41 -20.36
CA SER A 319 -1.55 -13.68 -19.21
C SER A 319 -0.74 -12.44 -19.57
N LYS A 320 0.01 -12.49 -20.69
CA LYS A 320 0.80 -11.34 -21.17
C LYS A 320 -0.05 -10.12 -21.60
N LYS A 321 -1.36 -10.28 -21.78
CA LYS A 321 -2.27 -9.21 -22.23
C LYS A 321 -2.96 -8.48 -21.11
N VAL A 322 -2.91 -9.01 -19.88
CA VAL A 322 -3.66 -8.48 -18.73
C VAL A 322 -2.71 -8.40 -17.54
N LYS A 323 -2.30 -7.19 -17.21
CA LYS A 323 -1.42 -6.92 -16.07
C LYS A 323 -2.19 -6.51 -14.81
N ASP A 324 -3.27 -5.77 -14.96
CA ASP A 324 -4.06 -5.15 -13.89
C ASP A 324 -5.56 -5.27 -14.19
N LEU A 325 -6.42 -4.83 -13.28
CA LEU A 325 -7.87 -4.85 -13.50
C LEU A 325 -8.27 -3.95 -14.66
N ASN A 326 -7.62 -2.81 -14.88
CA ASN A 326 -7.91 -1.95 -16.01
C ASN A 326 -7.63 -2.65 -17.36
N ASP A 327 -6.54 -3.39 -17.46
CA ASP A 327 -6.26 -4.19 -18.68
C ASP A 327 -7.31 -5.30 -18.86
N LEU A 328 -7.76 -5.93 -17.78
CA LEU A 328 -8.85 -6.92 -17.84
C LEU A 328 -10.16 -6.29 -18.35
N VAL A 329 -10.53 -5.12 -17.84
CA VAL A 329 -11.72 -4.39 -18.29
C VAL A 329 -11.62 -4.02 -19.77
N LYS A 330 -10.45 -3.59 -20.26
CA LYS A 330 -10.21 -3.33 -21.67
C LYS A 330 -10.31 -4.61 -22.50
N TYR A 331 -9.79 -5.71 -21.98
CA TYR A 331 -9.90 -7.02 -22.63
C TYR A 331 -11.37 -7.43 -22.77
N GLU A 332 -12.14 -7.34 -21.68
CA GLU A 332 -13.58 -7.64 -21.68
C GLU A 332 -14.36 -6.75 -22.64
N TYR A 333 -14.07 -5.44 -22.62
CA TYR A 333 -14.71 -4.49 -23.55
C TYR A 333 -14.52 -4.88 -25.02
N LYS A 334 -13.34 -5.40 -25.37
CA LYS A 334 -12.99 -5.82 -26.72
C LYS A 334 -13.55 -7.20 -27.08
N HIS A 335 -13.50 -8.17 -26.16
CA HIS A 335 -13.72 -9.59 -26.46
C HIS A 335 -15.07 -10.12 -25.96
N ARG A 336 -15.76 -9.40 -25.06
CA ARG A 336 -17.09 -9.72 -24.52
C ARG A 336 -17.19 -11.14 -23.96
N THR A 337 -16.23 -11.51 -23.14
CA THR A 337 -16.12 -12.87 -22.57
C THR A 337 -17.06 -13.10 -21.38
N GLY A 338 -17.61 -12.03 -20.79
CA GLY A 338 -18.40 -12.09 -19.55
C GLY A 338 -17.55 -12.32 -18.30
N CYS A 339 -16.23 -12.27 -18.41
CA CYS A 339 -15.32 -12.64 -17.33
C CYS A 339 -15.42 -11.71 -16.10
N LEU A 340 -15.74 -10.43 -16.27
CA LEU A 340 -15.90 -9.50 -15.14
C LEU A 340 -17.03 -9.90 -14.18
N ASN A 341 -18.07 -10.59 -14.67
CA ASN A 341 -19.18 -11.05 -13.83
C ASN A 341 -18.79 -12.21 -12.89
N ALA A 342 -17.63 -12.81 -13.11
CA ALA A 342 -17.18 -13.96 -12.36
C ALA A 342 -16.05 -13.64 -11.37
N LEU A 343 -15.57 -12.40 -11.28
CA LEU A 343 -14.43 -12.02 -10.45
C LEU A 343 -14.51 -12.52 -9.02
N ASP A 344 -15.67 -12.39 -8.39
CA ASP A 344 -15.87 -12.77 -6.98
C ASP A 344 -15.62 -14.26 -6.71
N LYS A 345 -15.73 -15.13 -7.70
CA LYS A 345 -15.51 -16.58 -7.56
C LYS A 345 -14.03 -16.96 -7.49
N TYR A 346 -13.15 -16.02 -7.82
CA TYR A 346 -11.71 -16.27 -7.88
C TYR A 346 -10.92 -15.63 -6.73
N PHE A 347 -11.62 -15.17 -5.71
CA PHE A 347 -10.99 -14.82 -4.45
C PHE A 347 -10.91 -16.04 -3.53
N THR A 348 -9.76 -16.26 -2.91
CA THR A 348 -9.52 -17.36 -1.98
C THR A 348 -8.69 -16.90 -0.77
N ASN A 349 -8.90 -17.53 0.36
CA ASN A 349 -8.05 -17.46 1.54
C ASN A 349 -7.39 -18.80 1.88
N ASN A 350 -7.57 -19.81 0.99
CA ASN A 350 -6.97 -21.12 1.18
C ASN A 350 -5.48 -21.06 0.83
N HIS A 351 -4.61 -21.22 1.83
CA HIS A 351 -3.15 -21.20 1.66
C HIS A 351 -2.62 -22.30 0.73
N LEU A 352 -3.36 -23.38 0.52
CA LEU A 352 -2.98 -24.43 -0.43
C LEU A 352 -3.05 -23.96 -1.89
N ASP A 353 -3.81 -22.92 -2.17
CA ASP A 353 -3.93 -22.37 -3.52
C ASP A 353 -2.63 -21.65 -3.98
N ILE A 354 -1.63 -21.49 -3.10
CA ILE A 354 -0.29 -20.96 -3.46
C ILE A 354 0.34 -21.74 -4.61
N ILE A 355 0.07 -23.01 -4.72
CA ILE A 355 0.58 -23.86 -5.82
C ILE A 355 0.09 -23.44 -7.21
N PHE A 356 -0.93 -22.60 -7.27
CA PHE A 356 -1.53 -22.09 -8.52
C PHE A 356 -1.12 -20.62 -8.82
N ILE A 357 -0.18 -20.04 -8.09
CA ILE A 357 0.38 -18.69 -8.31
C ILE A 357 1.78 -18.81 -8.93
#